data_704d37a240ca8a57a19c9a95c24fb815
#
_entry.id   704d37a240ca8a57a19c9a95c24fb815
#
_cell.length_a   1.000
_cell.length_b   1.000
_cell.length_c   1.000
_cell.angle_alpha   90.00
_cell.angle_beta   90.00
_cell.angle_gamma   90.00
#
_symmetry.space_group_name_H-M   'P 1'
#
loop_
_entity.id
_entity.type
_entity.pdbx_description
1 polymer ?
#
loop_
_entity_poly.entity_id
_entity_poly.type
_entity_poly.pdbx_seq_one_letter_code
_entity_poly.pdbx_strand_id
1 'polypeptide(L)'
;MKQLKVLPLVAIISGLMVGCGGGGGGGGGAAPKTAFTFDFAIPATMTESEATAKGCTVYDHKTELNGDKTVLTYSAASKEQVTNYVIGYYSDADGKRAGDIIKPTTDNFKFYLEDIPDGGFVTFQAIEFNGREARVNTFSKEFLQDKKLRDATFALNRDSLNKCFTGGNLASNKFTNLDYRNAESGGGDYNFVSQTDIFTSPNPDMLPTDELMGLKGEPTALFQYESGSSDKALYQYGIGSWGTGEIALVRADNTSNIYSSSDYTYDTLHIGFITNGFAYDALKLDKTAVEYNRPSATNKETWVYMAFSENQVNGWDSLLNETVSDGWDIDVDPSSYLNIDNLPNTKPSVSTQGSADSVIDLDMGLTSSTEGFTRVAYFAASGDYKVTHRIFTKSDSDSVVVPELHYYNFPTSAVNGLKVSASDDFNRTALVLSDDSNIDSKVFMSFFSNGEASEPELDEDLDGIITSEKEGLENEVTLRTSNSLVVSRFN
;
A
#
# COMPACT_ATOMS: atom_id res chain seq x y z
N MET A 1 -38.53 30.78 -13.35
CA MET A 1 -37.48 31.05 -12.36
C MET A 1 -37.89 30.44 -11.03
N LYS A 2 -37.38 29.29 -10.71
CA LYS A 2 -37.38 28.71 -9.36
C LYS A 2 -35.97 28.17 -9.14
N GLN A 3 -35.22 28.84 -8.28
CA GLN A 3 -33.88 28.45 -7.87
C GLN A 3 -33.99 27.21 -6.98
N LEU A 4 -33.40 26.09 -7.41
CA LEU A 4 -33.12 24.96 -6.53
C LEU A 4 -31.87 25.29 -5.71
N LYS A 5 -32.05 25.45 -4.41
CA LYS A 5 -30.95 25.56 -3.47
C LYS A 5 -30.36 24.15 -3.27
N VAL A 6 -29.17 23.94 -3.77
CA VAL A 6 -28.36 22.77 -3.43
C VAL A 6 -27.81 23.04 -2.05
N LEU A 7 -28.21 22.23 -1.07
CA LEU A 7 -27.61 22.19 0.26
C LEU A 7 -26.31 21.34 0.17
N PRO A 8 -25.18 21.87 0.62
CA PRO A 8 -24.00 21.02 0.78
C PRO A 8 -24.22 20.09 1.97
N LEU A 9 -24.09 18.79 1.71
CA LEU A 9 -24.07 17.78 2.75
C LEU A 9 -22.73 17.89 3.48
N VAL A 10 -22.70 18.64 4.57
CA VAL A 10 -21.56 18.68 5.48
C VAL A 10 -21.61 17.39 6.29
N ALA A 11 -20.68 16.51 6.05
CA ALA A 11 -20.42 15.38 6.94
C ALA A 11 -19.94 15.93 8.28
N ILE A 12 -20.80 15.84 9.27
CA ILE A 12 -20.48 16.19 10.64
C ILE A 12 -19.69 15.00 11.22
N ILE A 13 -18.38 15.09 11.16
CA ILE A 13 -17.53 14.34 12.09
C ILE A 13 -17.55 15.13 13.38
N SER A 14 -18.43 14.73 14.28
CA SER A 14 -18.52 15.27 15.62
C SER A 14 -17.33 14.81 16.44
N GLY A 15 -16.27 15.60 16.41
CA GLY A 15 -15.28 15.61 17.45
C GLY A 15 -15.95 15.95 18.78
N LEU A 16 -15.99 15.02 19.70
CA LEU A 16 -16.36 15.24 21.10
C LEU A 16 -15.35 16.20 21.74
N MET A 17 -15.53 17.50 21.51
CA MET A 17 -14.97 18.50 22.40
C MET A 17 -15.86 18.56 23.64
N VAL A 18 -15.46 17.89 24.69
CA VAL A 18 -15.99 18.14 26.01
C VAL A 18 -15.46 19.50 26.46
N GLY A 19 -16.22 20.54 26.20
CA GLY A 19 -16.00 21.82 26.79
C GLY A 19 -16.39 21.79 28.24
N CYS A 20 -15.42 21.71 29.14
CA CYS A 20 -15.61 22.05 30.54
C CYS A 20 -15.32 23.55 30.71
N GLY A 21 -16.38 24.33 30.79
CA GLY A 21 -16.30 25.72 31.17
C GLY A 21 -16.24 25.87 32.69
N GLY A 22 -15.40 26.75 33.18
CA GLY A 22 -15.59 27.38 34.47
C GLY A 22 -14.38 27.36 35.41
N GLY A 23 -13.74 28.51 35.59
CA GLY A 23 -13.16 28.96 36.90
C GLY A 23 -11.64 28.89 37.02
N GLY A 24 -11.03 30.07 37.00
CA GLY A 24 -9.73 30.55 37.30
C GLY A 24 -8.77 29.73 38.17
N GLY A 25 -7.54 29.61 37.72
CA GLY A 25 -6.41 29.13 38.49
C GLY A 25 -5.25 28.83 37.57
N GLY A 26 -4.19 29.69 37.58
CA GLY A 26 -3.01 29.50 36.78
C GLY A 26 -2.30 28.19 37.09
N GLY A 27 -2.39 27.23 36.16
CA GLY A 27 -1.61 26.01 36.10
C GLY A 27 -1.38 25.74 34.64
N GLY A 28 -0.14 25.82 34.19
CA GLY A 28 0.23 25.41 32.83
C GLY A 28 -0.16 23.96 32.60
N GLY A 29 -1.34 23.75 32.04
CA GLY A 29 -1.77 22.43 31.60
C GLY A 29 -0.81 21.95 30.50
N ALA A 30 -0.24 20.76 30.67
CA ALA A 30 0.54 20.11 29.62
C ALA A 30 -0.32 20.03 28.36
N ALA A 31 0.30 20.33 27.21
CA ALA A 31 -0.39 20.20 25.91
C ALA A 31 -0.95 18.77 25.75
N PRO A 32 -2.12 18.63 25.16
CA PRO A 32 -2.70 17.31 24.95
C PRO A 32 -1.78 16.45 24.08
N LYS A 33 -1.46 15.25 24.54
CA LYS A 33 -0.61 14.30 23.82
C LYS A 33 -1.36 13.70 22.62
N THR A 34 -0.59 13.46 21.54
CA THR A 34 -1.08 12.78 20.33
C THR A 34 -1.12 11.29 20.56
N ALA A 35 -2.33 10.73 20.63
CA ALA A 35 -2.54 9.29 20.84
C ALA A 35 -2.54 8.52 19.54
N PHE A 36 -1.98 7.30 19.59
CA PHE A 36 -2.05 6.25 18.59
C PHE A 36 -2.70 5.02 19.21
N THR A 37 -3.43 4.27 18.37
CA THR A 37 -4.06 2.99 18.74
C THR A 37 -3.70 1.96 17.68
N PHE A 38 -2.92 0.95 18.07
CA PHE A 38 -2.55 -0.15 17.17
C PHE A 38 -3.26 -1.42 17.59
N ASP A 39 -3.97 -2.01 16.63
CA ASP A 39 -4.68 -3.28 16.78
C ASP A 39 -3.92 -4.40 16.04
N PHE A 40 -4.15 -5.64 16.46
CA PHE A 40 -3.62 -6.83 15.81
C PHE A 40 -4.76 -7.77 15.46
N ALA A 41 -4.77 -8.30 14.24
CA ALA A 41 -5.86 -9.12 13.75
C ALA A 41 -5.38 -10.38 13.04
N ILE A 42 -6.26 -11.35 12.94
CA ILE A 42 -6.01 -12.68 12.39
C ILE A 42 -6.76 -12.80 11.07
N PRO A 43 -6.08 -13.16 9.96
CA PRO A 43 -6.72 -13.38 8.66
C PRO A 43 -7.60 -14.62 8.67
N ALA A 44 -8.64 -14.59 7.81
CA ALA A 44 -9.52 -15.71 7.54
C ALA A 44 -9.96 -15.69 6.09
N THR A 45 -9.82 -16.80 5.40
CA THR A 45 -10.39 -16.99 4.06
C THR A 45 -11.72 -17.72 4.17
N MET A 46 -12.73 -17.24 3.47
CA MET A 46 -14.04 -17.87 3.41
C MET A 46 -14.69 -17.64 2.05
N THR A 47 -15.77 -18.35 1.76
CA THR A 47 -16.52 -18.11 0.52
C THR A 47 -17.23 -16.76 0.55
N GLU A 48 -17.41 -16.13 -0.63
CA GLU A 48 -18.17 -14.88 -0.76
C GLU A 48 -19.56 -14.97 -0.12
N SER A 49 -20.25 -16.11 -0.30
CA SER A 49 -21.56 -16.34 0.26
C SER A 49 -21.56 -16.36 1.81
N GLU A 50 -20.54 -16.96 2.41
CA GLU A 50 -20.37 -16.96 3.86
C GLU A 50 -20.05 -15.57 4.40
N ALA A 51 -19.16 -14.84 3.74
CA ALA A 51 -18.81 -13.46 4.11
C ALA A 51 -20.04 -12.55 4.04
N THR A 52 -20.83 -12.65 2.98
CA THR A 52 -22.08 -11.91 2.82
C THR A 52 -23.10 -12.26 3.91
N ALA A 53 -23.28 -13.55 4.18
CA ALA A 53 -24.22 -14.00 5.22
C ALA A 53 -23.84 -13.53 6.63
N LYS A 54 -22.54 -13.41 6.90
CA LYS A 54 -22.01 -12.91 8.18
C LYS A 54 -21.89 -11.37 8.22
N GLY A 55 -22.04 -10.68 7.08
CA GLY A 55 -21.84 -9.23 6.96
C GLY A 55 -20.38 -8.82 7.17
N CYS A 56 -19.43 -9.68 6.76
CA CYS A 56 -18.01 -9.42 6.92
C CYS A 56 -17.54 -8.21 6.11
N THR A 57 -16.56 -7.48 6.64
CA THR A 57 -15.73 -6.58 5.85
C THR A 57 -14.79 -7.43 5.01
N VAL A 58 -14.76 -7.18 3.71
CA VAL A 58 -13.89 -7.86 2.76
C VAL A 58 -12.67 -6.99 2.49
N TYR A 59 -11.52 -7.63 2.48
CA TYR A 59 -10.21 -6.98 2.33
C TYR A 59 -9.53 -7.35 1.03
N ASP A 60 -9.87 -8.51 0.47
CA ASP A 60 -9.36 -8.98 -0.80
C ASP A 60 -10.24 -10.09 -1.38
N HIS A 61 -10.14 -10.33 -2.70
CA HIS A 61 -10.85 -11.34 -3.46
C HIS A 61 -9.87 -12.29 -4.15
N LYS A 62 -10.25 -13.56 -4.20
CA LYS A 62 -9.52 -14.56 -4.94
C LYS A 62 -10.46 -15.49 -5.67
N THR A 63 -10.21 -15.68 -6.96
CA THR A 63 -10.89 -16.72 -7.73
C THR A 63 -10.00 -17.95 -7.77
N GLU A 64 -10.47 -19.05 -7.20
CA GLU A 64 -9.74 -20.33 -7.19
C GLU A 64 -9.76 -20.97 -8.59
N LEU A 65 -8.79 -21.84 -8.87
CA LEU A 65 -8.67 -22.53 -10.18
C LEU A 65 -9.92 -23.33 -10.58
N ASN A 66 -10.75 -23.72 -9.62
CA ASN A 66 -12.03 -24.42 -9.84
C ASN A 66 -13.21 -23.46 -10.10
N GLY A 67 -12.95 -22.14 -10.10
CA GLY A 67 -13.96 -21.09 -10.27
C GLY A 67 -14.68 -20.68 -8.98
N ASP A 68 -14.34 -21.27 -7.82
CA ASP A 68 -14.87 -20.81 -6.54
C ASP A 68 -14.30 -19.44 -6.19
N LYS A 69 -15.16 -18.54 -5.76
CA LYS A 69 -14.78 -17.21 -5.28
C LYS A 69 -14.63 -17.23 -3.77
N THR A 70 -13.44 -16.87 -3.31
CA THR A 70 -13.11 -16.72 -1.90
C THR A 70 -12.76 -15.26 -1.59
N VAL A 71 -12.92 -14.88 -0.35
CA VAL A 71 -12.63 -13.53 0.14
C VAL A 71 -11.76 -13.60 1.38
N LEU A 72 -10.86 -12.63 1.51
CA LEU A 72 -10.05 -12.42 2.69
C LEU A 72 -10.80 -11.53 3.69
N THR A 73 -10.86 -11.97 4.92
CA THR A 73 -11.47 -11.24 6.04
C THR A 73 -10.52 -11.26 7.24
N TYR A 74 -10.75 -10.39 8.22
CA TYR A 74 -9.95 -10.36 9.46
C TYR A 74 -10.84 -10.35 10.69
N SER A 75 -10.31 -10.88 11.80
CA SER A 75 -10.92 -10.81 13.12
C SER A 75 -9.92 -10.34 14.17
N ALA A 76 -10.39 -9.69 15.24
CA ALA A 76 -9.52 -9.27 16.33
C ALA A 76 -8.76 -10.46 16.93
N ALA A 77 -7.48 -10.26 17.22
CA ALA A 77 -6.67 -11.25 17.92
C ALA A 77 -7.22 -11.43 19.33
N SER A 78 -7.44 -12.70 19.72
CA SER A 78 -7.88 -13.01 21.08
C SER A 78 -6.74 -12.83 22.09
N LYS A 79 -7.03 -12.22 23.24
CA LYS A 79 -6.07 -12.03 24.35
C LYS A 79 -5.56 -13.31 25.00
N GLU A 80 -6.28 -14.42 24.85
CA GLU A 80 -6.16 -15.57 25.74
C GLU A 80 -5.07 -16.57 25.37
N GLN A 81 -4.25 -16.32 24.35
CA GLN A 81 -3.18 -17.23 23.96
C GLN A 81 -1.89 -16.89 24.68
N VAL A 82 -1.58 -17.60 25.73
CA VAL A 82 -0.40 -17.44 26.60
C VAL A 82 0.94 -17.63 25.85
N THR A 83 0.95 -18.31 24.72
CA THR A 83 2.15 -18.64 23.95
C THR A 83 2.42 -17.70 22.78
N ASN A 84 1.41 -16.93 22.38
CA ASN A 84 1.50 -15.98 21.26
C ASN A 84 1.02 -14.63 21.76
N TYR A 85 1.91 -13.69 21.91
CA TYR A 85 1.59 -12.36 22.47
C TYR A 85 2.30 -11.25 21.69
N VAL A 86 1.79 -10.04 21.81
CA VAL A 86 2.43 -8.83 21.29
C VAL A 86 2.89 -7.98 22.48
N ILE A 87 4.07 -7.41 22.36
CA ILE A 87 4.60 -6.40 23.29
C ILE A 87 4.96 -5.14 22.52
N GLY A 88 4.76 -3.99 23.16
CA GLY A 88 5.21 -2.69 22.65
C GLY A 88 6.23 -2.07 23.60
N TYR A 89 7.19 -1.29 23.08
CA TYR A 89 8.14 -0.54 23.87
C TYR A 89 8.76 0.61 23.07
N TYR A 90 9.31 1.58 23.78
CA TYR A 90 10.06 2.68 23.19
C TYR A 90 11.56 2.41 23.17
N SER A 91 12.25 3.02 22.22
CA SER A 91 13.71 3.08 22.16
C SER A 91 14.17 4.51 21.93
N ASP A 92 15.36 4.83 22.42
CA ASP A 92 16.02 6.13 22.15
C ASP A 92 16.67 6.15 20.74
N ALA A 93 17.32 7.27 20.41
CA ALA A 93 17.99 7.47 19.13
C ALA A 93 19.16 6.49 18.88
N ASP A 94 19.72 5.90 19.92
CA ASP A 94 20.75 4.84 19.82
C ASP A 94 20.14 3.43 19.72
N GLY A 95 18.80 3.32 19.64
CA GLY A 95 18.08 2.05 19.58
C GLY A 95 17.94 1.36 20.93
N LYS A 96 18.42 1.92 22.03
CA LYS A 96 18.31 1.32 23.36
C LYS A 96 16.92 1.50 23.92
N ARG A 97 16.42 0.44 24.52
CA ARG A 97 15.08 0.47 25.12
C ARG A 97 14.96 1.55 26.19
N ALA A 98 13.91 2.36 26.07
CA ALA A 98 13.60 3.45 26.98
C ALA A 98 12.26 3.18 27.69
N GLY A 99 12.24 3.21 29.01
CA GLY A 99 11.04 3.04 29.84
C GLY A 99 10.51 1.60 29.91
N ASP A 100 9.25 1.50 30.35
CA ASP A 100 8.57 0.23 30.55
C ASP A 100 7.91 -0.29 29.25
N ILE A 101 7.57 -1.58 29.27
CA ILE A 101 6.79 -2.21 28.19
C ILE A 101 5.40 -1.58 28.13
N ILE A 102 4.97 -1.20 26.93
CA ILE A 102 3.61 -0.77 26.64
C ILE A 102 2.71 -2.00 26.69
N LYS A 103 1.76 -1.98 27.63
CA LYS A 103 0.81 -3.10 27.80
C LYS A 103 -0.47 -2.82 27.02
N PRO A 104 -1.08 -3.84 26.38
CA PRO A 104 -2.36 -3.65 25.74
C PRO A 104 -3.44 -3.33 26.79
N THR A 105 -4.32 -2.38 26.47
CA THR A 105 -5.41 -1.99 27.36
C THR A 105 -6.56 -2.98 27.33
N THR A 106 -7.02 -3.35 26.17
CA THR A 106 -8.00 -4.43 25.93
C THR A 106 -7.48 -5.34 24.83
N ASP A 107 -7.70 -5.04 23.56
CA ASP A 107 -7.19 -5.76 22.40
C ASP A 107 -6.25 -4.88 21.57
N ASN A 108 -5.97 -3.65 22.01
CA ASN A 108 -5.17 -2.65 21.33
C ASN A 108 -4.03 -2.10 22.20
N PHE A 109 -3.04 -1.51 21.53
CA PHE A 109 -1.96 -0.79 22.16
C PHE A 109 -2.18 0.71 22.00
N LYS A 110 -2.36 1.40 23.11
CA LYS A 110 -2.42 2.85 23.13
C LYS A 110 -1.07 3.43 23.56
N PHE A 111 -0.52 4.30 22.75
CA PHE A 111 0.73 5.00 23.01
C PHE A 111 0.65 6.45 22.53
N TYR A 112 1.66 7.26 22.84
CA TYR A 112 1.67 8.68 22.50
C TYR A 112 2.95 9.06 21.79
N LEU A 113 2.82 9.90 20.76
CA LEU A 113 3.97 10.40 19.98
C LEU A 113 5.00 11.10 20.87
N GLU A 114 4.53 11.85 21.85
CA GLU A 114 5.38 12.63 22.76
C GLU A 114 6.13 11.74 23.77
N ASP A 115 5.73 10.51 23.95
CA ASP A 115 6.42 9.53 24.82
C ASP A 115 7.56 8.80 24.08
N ILE A 116 7.60 8.87 22.75
CA ILE A 116 8.73 8.38 21.95
C ILE A 116 9.88 9.40 22.14
N PRO A 117 11.07 8.97 22.54
CA PRO A 117 12.25 9.84 22.63
C PRO A 117 12.53 10.56 21.30
N ASP A 118 13.16 11.73 21.34
CA ASP A 118 13.55 12.43 20.12
C ASP A 118 14.59 11.63 19.33
N GLY A 119 14.36 11.48 18.02
CA GLY A 119 15.14 10.56 17.17
C GLY A 119 14.95 9.07 17.49
N GLY A 120 14.03 8.73 18.39
CA GLY A 120 13.80 7.38 18.85
C GLY A 120 12.66 6.66 18.13
N PHE A 121 12.26 5.51 18.67
CA PHE A 121 11.36 4.57 18.01
C PHE A 121 10.29 4.05 18.96
N VAL A 122 9.18 3.58 18.38
CA VAL A 122 8.25 2.65 19.03
C VAL A 122 8.29 1.32 18.28
N THR A 123 8.42 0.23 19.02
CA THR A 123 8.54 -1.12 18.50
C THR A 123 7.39 -1.99 19.00
N PHE A 124 6.76 -2.75 18.09
CA PHE A 124 5.79 -3.80 18.40
C PHE A 124 6.36 -5.14 17.96
N GLN A 125 6.45 -6.04 18.88
CA GLN A 125 7.02 -7.36 18.67
C GLN A 125 5.97 -8.43 18.95
N ALA A 126 5.53 -9.12 17.89
CA ALA A 126 4.68 -10.29 17.99
C ALA A 126 5.51 -11.54 18.15
N ILE A 127 5.19 -12.34 19.16
CA ILE A 127 5.82 -13.64 19.40
C ILE A 127 4.85 -14.73 18.97
N GLU A 128 5.27 -15.57 18.07
CA GLU A 128 4.45 -16.59 17.41
C GLU A 128 5.10 -17.97 17.46
N PHE A 129 4.41 -18.97 16.93
CA PHE A 129 4.89 -20.36 16.83
C PHE A 129 5.47 -20.91 18.13
N ASN A 130 4.71 -20.78 19.22
CA ASN A 130 5.09 -21.25 20.56
C ASN A 130 6.39 -20.59 21.08
N GLY A 131 6.60 -19.32 20.77
CA GLY A 131 7.74 -18.56 21.27
C GLY A 131 9.02 -18.73 20.48
N ARG A 132 8.97 -19.24 19.24
CA ARG A 132 10.14 -19.47 18.40
C ARG A 132 10.35 -18.41 17.32
N GLU A 133 9.33 -17.65 17.01
CA GLU A 133 9.37 -16.63 15.97
C GLU A 133 8.96 -15.27 16.51
N ALA A 134 9.74 -14.24 16.19
CA ALA A 134 9.42 -12.86 16.49
C ALA A 134 9.23 -12.09 15.18
N ARG A 135 8.05 -11.50 15.01
CA ARG A 135 7.76 -10.53 13.97
C ARG A 135 7.73 -9.16 14.60
N VAL A 136 8.55 -8.26 14.05
CA VAL A 136 8.81 -6.98 14.69
C VAL A 136 8.57 -5.86 13.71
N ASN A 137 7.70 -4.92 14.10
CA ASN A 137 7.49 -3.66 13.40
C ASN A 137 7.97 -2.51 14.29
N THR A 138 8.88 -1.72 13.76
CA THR A 138 9.46 -0.55 14.43
C THR A 138 9.19 0.69 13.60
N PHE A 139 8.73 1.76 14.25
CA PHE A 139 8.41 3.04 13.62
C PHE A 139 9.24 4.13 14.27
N SER A 140 9.95 4.91 13.46
CA SER A 140 10.62 6.10 13.99
C SER A 140 9.60 7.15 14.39
N LYS A 141 9.96 8.03 15.33
CA LYS A 141 9.12 9.15 15.74
C LYS A 141 8.75 10.03 14.56
N GLU A 142 9.72 10.28 13.67
CA GLU A 142 9.58 11.11 12.47
C GLU A 142 8.58 10.49 11.48
N PHE A 143 8.60 9.17 11.32
CA PHE A 143 7.64 8.44 10.47
C PHE A 143 6.18 8.63 10.94
N LEU A 144 5.97 8.71 12.25
CA LEU A 144 4.64 8.87 12.86
C LEU A 144 4.17 10.32 12.96
N GLN A 145 5.00 11.30 12.62
CA GLN A 145 4.68 12.72 12.80
C GLN A 145 3.51 13.21 11.94
N ASP A 146 3.26 12.60 10.79
CA ASP A 146 2.09 12.93 9.94
C ASP A 146 0.75 12.53 10.58
N LYS A 147 0.79 11.68 11.61
CA LYS A 147 -0.37 11.24 12.42
C LYS A 147 -1.44 10.46 11.63
N LYS A 148 -1.12 9.93 10.46
CA LYS A 148 -2.08 9.19 9.62
C LYS A 148 -2.27 7.76 10.08
N LEU A 149 -1.28 7.18 10.76
CA LEU A 149 -1.36 5.84 11.37
C LEU A 149 -1.97 5.83 12.78
N ARG A 150 -2.78 6.83 13.17
CA ARG A 150 -3.33 6.90 14.53
C ARG A 150 -4.11 5.67 14.95
N ASP A 151 -4.83 5.08 14.01
CA ASP A 151 -5.64 3.88 14.22
C ASP A 151 -5.26 2.89 13.11
N ALA A 152 -4.26 2.03 13.38
CA ALA A 152 -3.76 1.06 12.43
C ALA A 152 -3.97 -0.37 12.96
N THR A 153 -4.29 -1.29 12.04
CA THR A 153 -4.45 -2.72 12.34
C THR A 153 -3.42 -3.51 11.55
N PHE A 154 -2.73 -4.43 12.22
CA PHE A 154 -1.68 -5.27 11.65
C PHE A 154 -2.10 -6.74 11.64
N ALA A 155 -1.73 -7.46 10.59
CA ALA A 155 -2.00 -8.90 10.51
C ALA A 155 -1.06 -9.70 11.43
N LEU A 156 -1.61 -10.77 12.00
CA LEU A 156 -0.86 -11.82 12.68
C LEU A 156 -1.05 -13.14 11.93
N ASN A 157 0.01 -13.89 11.78
CA ASN A 157 -0.04 -15.22 11.16
C ASN A 157 -0.49 -16.27 12.18
N ARG A 158 -1.80 -16.45 12.29
CA ARG A 158 -2.44 -17.41 13.22
C ARG A 158 -3.64 -18.07 12.60
N ASP A 159 -4.07 -19.17 13.19
CA ASP A 159 -5.29 -19.86 12.78
C ASP A 159 -6.53 -19.00 13.00
N SER A 160 -7.39 -18.97 11.99
CA SER A 160 -8.64 -18.22 11.99
C SER A 160 -9.63 -18.73 13.05
N LEU A 161 -10.29 -17.81 13.72
CA LEU A 161 -11.37 -18.11 14.69
C LEU A 161 -12.76 -18.23 14.05
N ASN A 162 -12.84 -18.29 12.71
CA ASN A 162 -14.13 -18.34 11.99
C ASN A 162 -15.06 -17.13 12.28
N LYS A 163 -14.47 -15.98 12.60
CA LYS A 163 -15.09 -14.70 12.85
C LYS A 163 -14.57 -13.68 11.87
N CYS A 164 -15.23 -12.53 11.75
CA CYS A 164 -14.75 -11.42 10.94
C CYS A 164 -15.16 -10.07 11.53
N PHE A 165 -14.42 -9.01 11.16
CA PHE A 165 -14.94 -7.65 11.32
C PHE A 165 -16.16 -7.46 10.41
N THR A 166 -17.13 -6.68 10.85
CA THR A 166 -18.39 -6.46 10.12
C THR A 166 -18.46 -5.06 9.55
N GLY A 167 -19.13 -4.90 8.42
CA GLY A 167 -19.25 -3.60 7.72
C GLY A 167 -19.14 -3.71 6.21
N GLY A 168 -19.34 -4.92 5.69
CA GLY A 168 -19.11 -5.37 4.30
C GLY A 168 -19.27 -4.32 3.21
N ASN A 169 -18.31 -4.30 2.30
CA ASN A 169 -18.20 -3.32 1.21
C ASN A 169 -18.61 -3.88 -0.17
N LEU A 170 -18.91 -5.19 -0.25
CA LEU A 170 -19.24 -5.83 -1.52
C LEU A 170 -20.54 -5.29 -2.09
N ALA A 171 -20.53 -5.00 -3.39
CA ALA A 171 -21.73 -4.69 -4.13
C ALA A 171 -22.56 -5.96 -4.33
N SER A 172 -23.84 -5.87 -3.98
CA SER A 172 -24.82 -6.91 -4.30
C SER A 172 -25.41 -6.77 -5.69
N ASN A 173 -25.16 -5.66 -6.38
CA ASN A 173 -25.77 -5.36 -7.67
C ASN A 173 -24.89 -5.86 -8.81
N LYS A 174 -25.50 -6.59 -9.71
CA LYS A 174 -24.90 -7.05 -10.97
C LYS A 174 -25.42 -6.20 -12.12
N PHE A 175 -24.66 -6.07 -13.19
CA PHE A 175 -25.21 -5.52 -14.42
C PHE A 175 -26.29 -6.45 -14.93
N THR A 176 -27.44 -5.89 -15.26
CA THR A 176 -28.54 -6.66 -15.88
C THR A 176 -28.48 -6.62 -17.40
N ASN A 177 -28.02 -5.52 -17.99
CA ASN A 177 -27.77 -5.34 -19.42
C ASN A 177 -26.63 -4.34 -19.57
N LEU A 178 -25.61 -4.69 -20.34
CA LEU A 178 -24.56 -3.74 -20.73
C LEU A 178 -24.96 -3.10 -22.06
N ASP A 179 -25.34 -1.82 -22.02
CA ASP A 179 -25.60 -1.02 -23.23
C ASP A 179 -24.44 -0.05 -23.43
N TYR A 180 -23.82 -0.10 -24.61
CA TYR A 180 -22.74 0.83 -24.98
C TYR A 180 -23.12 1.58 -26.23
N ARG A 181 -23.00 2.89 -26.17
CA ARG A 181 -23.30 3.78 -27.28
C ARG A 181 -22.04 4.11 -28.06
N ASN A 182 -22.22 4.21 -29.37
CA ASN A 182 -21.16 4.55 -30.33
C ASN A 182 -20.01 3.53 -30.40
N ALA A 183 -20.26 2.28 -30.03
CA ALA A 183 -19.35 1.21 -30.36
C ALA A 183 -19.29 1.08 -31.89
N GLU A 184 -18.21 1.55 -32.48
CA GLU A 184 -17.96 1.29 -33.89
C GLU A 184 -17.52 -0.18 -34.05
N SER A 185 -18.03 -0.85 -35.06
CA SER A 185 -17.68 -2.24 -35.39
C SER A 185 -16.28 -2.32 -36.01
N GLY A 186 -15.26 -2.23 -35.18
CA GLY A 186 -13.87 -2.46 -35.57
C GLY A 186 -13.36 -3.58 -34.68
N GLY A 187 -13.24 -4.77 -35.22
CA GLY A 187 -12.92 -5.96 -34.46
C GLY A 187 -11.68 -5.80 -33.60
N GLY A 188 -11.81 -5.96 -32.30
CA GLY A 188 -10.74 -5.92 -31.31
C GLY A 188 -11.22 -6.52 -30.00
N ASP A 189 -10.32 -6.67 -29.05
CA ASP A 189 -10.66 -7.17 -27.72
C ASP A 189 -11.31 -6.06 -26.89
N TYR A 190 -12.29 -6.43 -26.09
CA TYR A 190 -12.94 -5.57 -25.11
C TYR A 190 -12.56 -6.03 -23.72
N ASN A 191 -12.12 -5.09 -22.86
CA ASN A 191 -11.97 -5.31 -21.45
C ASN A 191 -13.03 -4.52 -20.69
N PHE A 192 -13.88 -5.24 -19.96
CA PHE A 192 -14.75 -4.64 -18.97
C PHE A 192 -14.06 -4.73 -17.63
N VAL A 193 -13.91 -3.60 -16.97
CA VAL A 193 -13.08 -3.47 -15.76
C VAL A 193 -13.91 -2.87 -14.63
N SER A 194 -13.97 -3.59 -13.52
CA SER A 194 -14.28 -3.05 -12.19
C SER A 194 -12.98 -2.88 -11.41
N GLN A 195 -13.04 -2.35 -10.21
CA GLN A 195 -11.85 -2.28 -9.36
C GLN A 195 -11.42 -3.64 -8.80
N THR A 196 -12.30 -4.61 -8.83
CA THR A 196 -12.10 -5.92 -8.23
C THR A 196 -11.97 -7.03 -9.25
N ASP A 197 -12.29 -6.76 -10.54
CA ASP A 197 -12.33 -7.81 -11.54
C ASP A 197 -12.18 -7.26 -12.97
N ILE A 198 -11.55 -8.04 -13.85
CA ILE A 198 -11.37 -7.71 -15.27
C ILE A 198 -11.92 -8.87 -16.11
N PHE A 199 -12.78 -8.54 -17.08
CA PHE A 199 -13.27 -9.50 -18.03
C PHE A 199 -12.91 -9.11 -19.47
N THR A 200 -12.28 -10.01 -20.20
CA THR A 200 -11.87 -9.79 -21.59
C THR A 200 -12.72 -10.62 -22.56
N SER A 201 -13.22 -9.98 -23.60
CA SER A 201 -13.97 -10.66 -24.68
C SER A 201 -13.66 -10.03 -26.05
N PRO A 202 -13.60 -10.83 -27.13
CA PRO A 202 -13.50 -10.30 -28.49
C PRO A 202 -14.82 -9.67 -28.97
N ASN A 203 -15.91 -9.85 -28.24
CA ASN A 203 -17.23 -9.32 -28.58
C ASN A 203 -17.86 -8.69 -27.32
N PRO A 204 -18.26 -7.42 -27.37
CA PRO A 204 -18.90 -6.76 -26.23
C PRO A 204 -20.23 -7.40 -25.82
N ASP A 205 -20.96 -7.99 -26.78
CA ASP A 205 -22.22 -8.71 -26.48
C ASP A 205 -22.04 -9.98 -25.66
N MET A 206 -20.77 -10.44 -25.51
CA MET A 206 -20.40 -11.62 -24.73
C MET A 206 -19.79 -11.28 -23.36
N LEU A 207 -19.79 -10.02 -22.98
CA LEU A 207 -19.31 -9.64 -21.64
C LEU A 207 -20.26 -10.20 -20.59
N PRO A 208 -19.78 -11.06 -19.67
CA PRO A 208 -20.63 -11.60 -18.62
C PRO A 208 -20.98 -10.51 -17.62
N THR A 209 -22.27 -10.29 -17.47
CA THR A 209 -22.78 -9.23 -16.59
C THR A 209 -23.12 -9.73 -15.19
N ASP A 210 -23.07 -11.06 -14.99
CA ASP A 210 -23.47 -11.70 -13.73
C ASP A 210 -22.34 -12.43 -12.99
N GLU A 211 -21.14 -12.43 -13.55
CA GLU A 211 -19.96 -13.07 -12.94
C GLU A 211 -18.96 -12.07 -12.34
N LEU A 212 -19.07 -10.79 -12.72
CA LEU A 212 -18.16 -9.76 -12.25
C LEU A 212 -18.58 -9.23 -10.87
N MET A 213 -17.59 -8.97 -10.06
CA MET A 213 -17.74 -8.33 -8.76
C MET A 213 -17.40 -6.84 -8.85
N GLY A 214 -17.97 -6.04 -7.96
CA GLY A 214 -17.70 -4.62 -7.87
C GLY A 214 -18.08 -4.04 -6.52
N LEU A 215 -17.56 -2.89 -6.20
CA LEU A 215 -17.92 -2.14 -5.01
C LEU A 215 -19.19 -1.32 -5.26
N LYS A 216 -20.01 -1.20 -4.22
CA LYS A 216 -21.26 -0.45 -4.33
C LYS A 216 -21.01 1.02 -4.71
N GLY A 217 -21.54 1.42 -5.90
CA GLY A 217 -21.44 2.78 -6.39
C GLY A 217 -20.13 3.12 -7.08
N GLU A 218 -19.27 2.14 -7.30
CA GLU A 218 -18.05 2.34 -8.10
C GLU A 218 -18.42 2.64 -9.56
N PRO A 219 -17.62 3.44 -10.27
CA PRO A 219 -17.63 3.48 -11.71
C PRO A 219 -16.99 2.21 -12.26
N THR A 220 -17.34 1.87 -13.49
CA THR A 220 -16.75 0.77 -14.25
C THR A 220 -16.27 1.28 -15.59
N ALA A 221 -15.25 0.64 -16.16
CA ALA A 221 -14.71 1.04 -17.45
C ALA A 221 -14.88 -0.08 -18.48
N LEU A 222 -15.12 0.33 -19.73
CA LEU A 222 -15.07 -0.55 -20.90
C LEU A 222 -13.99 0.00 -21.84
N PHE A 223 -13.01 -0.83 -22.15
CA PHE A 223 -11.95 -0.53 -23.11
C PHE A 223 -12.12 -1.39 -24.34
N GLN A 224 -11.92 -0.81 -25.51
CA GLN A 224 -11.79 -1.51 -26.78
C GLN A 224 -10.42 -1.23 -27.37
N TYR A 225 -9.76 -2.27 -27.83
CA TYR A 225 -8.43 -2.21 -28.42
C TYR A 225 -8.48 -2.48 -29.91
N GLU A 226 -7.50 -2.01 -30.67
CA GLU A 226 -7.38 -2.28 -32.09
C GLU A 226 -7.12 -3.76 -32.36
N SER A 227 -7.72 -4.28 -33.45
CA SER A 227 -7.57 -5.68 -33.84
C SER A 227 -6.18 -5.95 -34.40
N GLY A 228 -5.49 -6.96 -33.86
CA GLY A 228 -4.28 -7.53 -34.46
C GLY A 228 -2.97 -6.82 -34.13
N SER A 229 -2.95 -5.85 -33.21
CA SER A 229 -1.68 -5.35 -32.67
C SER A 229 -1.23 -6.20 -31.47
N SER A 230 0.05 -6.57 -31.44
CA SER A 230 0.66 -7.25 -30.29
C SER A 230 0.66 -6.35 -29.04
N ASP A 231 0.72 -5.05 -29.25
CA ASP A 231 0.63 -4.01 -28.25
C ASP A 231 -0.75 -3.39 -28.43
N LYS A 232 -1.67 -3.74 -27.55
CA LYS A 232 -3.09 -3.38 -27.65
C LYS A 232 -3.25 -1.85 -27.66
N ALA A 233 -3.25 -1.26 -28.86
CA ALA A 233 -3.54 0.16 -29.03
C ALA A 233 -4.99 0.42 -28.62
N LEU A 234 -5.19 1.36 -27.70
CA LEU A 234 -6.53 1.76 -27.28
C LEU A 234 -7.25 2.42 -28.46
N TYR A 235 -8.44 1.91 -28.80
CA TYR A 235 -9.27 2.46 -29.85
C TYR A 235 -10.37 3.37 -29.33
N GLN A 236 -11.06 2.91 -28.30
CA GLN A 236 -12.06 3.70 -27.58
C GLN A 236 -12.24 3.19 -26.16
N TYR A 237 -12.76 4.04 -25.29
CA TYR A 237 -13.08 3.67 -23.92
C TYR A 237 -14.31 4.43 -23.41
N GLY A 238 -14.90 3.93 -22.35
CA GLY A 238 -16.00 4.60 -21.68
C GLY A 238 -16.09 4.21 -20.23
N ILE A 239 -16.74 5.07 -19.45
CA ILE A 239 -16.95 4.89 -18.03
C ILE A 239 -18.46 4.84 -17.79
N GLY A 240 -18.89 3.82 -17.09
CA GLY A 240 -20.26 3.64 -16.61
C GLY A 240 -20.33 3.63 -15.10
N SER A 241 -21.47 3.29 -14.57
CA SER A 241 -21.67 3.07 -13.14
C SER A 241 -22.15 1.65 -12.92
N TRP A 242 -21.59 0.99 -11.92
CA TRP A 242 -21.97 -0.38 -11.58
C TRP A 242 -23.49 -0.53 -11.41
N GLY A 243 -24.10 -1.40 -12.19
CA GLY A 243 -25.53 -1.69 -12.16
C GLY A 243 -26.41 -0.83 -13.08
N THR A 244 -25.88 0.17 -13.82
CA THR A 244 -26.67 0.99 -14.73
C THR A 244 -26.73 0.45 -16.17
N GLY A 245 -25.74 -0.34 -16.57
CA GLY A 245 -25.70 -0.98 -17.87
C GLY A 245 -25.41 -0.08 -19.07
N GLU A 246 -25.22 1.24 -18.88
CA GLU A 246 -24.99 2.16 -20.02
C GLU A 246 -23.58 2.78 -19.92
N ILE A 247 -22.75 2.56 -20.97
CA ILE A 247 -21.41 3.13 -21.10
C ILE A 247 -21.30 3.88 -22.45
N ALA A 248 -21.01 5.17 -22.40
CA ALA A 248 -20.73 5.97 -23.57
C ALA A 248 -19.25 5.88 -23.94
N LEU A 249 -18.94 5.42 -25.16
CA LEU A 249 -17.57 5.26 -25.62
C LEU A 249 -17.02 6.51 -26.28
N VAL A 250 -15.80 6.86 -25.99
CA VAL A 250 -15.02 7.98 -26.53
C VAL A 250 -13.82 7.42 -27.28
N ARG A 251 -13.52 7.96 -28.45
CA ARG A 251 -12.35 7.53 -29.25
C ARG A 251 -11.04 7.98 -28.63
N ALA A 252 -10.04 7.14 -28.82
CA ALA A 252 -8.63 7.39 -28.50
C ALA A 252 -7.83 7.42 -29.83
N ASP A 253 -8.06 8.47 -30.64
CA ASP A 253 -7.54 8.60 -31.99
C ASP A 253 -6.38 9.62 -32.12
N ASN A 254 -5.96 10.21 -31.03
CA ASN A 254 -4.75 11.03 -30.97
C ASN A 254 -3.56 10.21 -30.49
N THR A 255 -2.38 10.48 -31.05
CA THR A 255 -1.12 9.84 -30.67
C THR A 255 -0.24 10.81 -29.88
N SER A 256 0.42 10.32 -28.85
CA SER A 256 1.44 11.03 -28.08
C SER A 256 2.69 10.21 -27.90
N ASN A 257 3.82 10.88 -27.69
CA ASN A 257 5.13 10.24 -27.64
C ASN A 257 5.46 9.76 -26.23
N ILE A 258 6.30 8.72 -26.19
CA ILE A 258 6.95 8.20 -25.01
C ILE A 258 8.44 8.42 -25.17
N TYR A 259 9.02 9.15 -24.23
CA TYR A 259 10.47 9.35 -24.13
C TYR A 259 10.99 8.58 -22.93
N SER A 260 12.20 8.05 -23.03
CA SER A 260 12.93 7.51 -21.89
C SER A 260 14.34 8.05 -21.89
N SER A 261 14.92 8.30 -20.74
CA SER A 261 16.33 8.63 -20.64
C SER A 261 17.17 7.45 -21.15
N SER A 262 18.35 7.72 -21.74
CA SER A 262 19.22 6.67 -22.27
C SER A 262 19.72 5.70 -21.18
N ASP A 263 19.66 6.12 -19.94
CA ASP A 263 20.27 5.44 -18.81
C ASP A 263 19.23 4.67 -17.96
N TYR A 264 17.93 4.93 -18.21
CA TYR A 264 16.84 4.21 -17.54
C TYR A 264 16.08 3.32 -18.53
N THR A 265 15.95 2.05 -18.19
CA THR A 265 15.12 1.09 -18.94
C THR A 265 14.00 0.58 -18.05
N TYR A 266 12.79 0.58 -18.56
CA TYR A 266 11.64 -0.05 -17.91
C TYR A 266 11.22 -1.31 -18.68
N ASP A 267 10.58 -2.25 -18.02
CA ASP A 267 10.08 -3.46 -18.68
C ASP A 267 8.64 -3.26 -19.18
N THR A 268 7.84 -2.57 -18.39
CA THR A 268 6.45 -2.25 -18.71
C THR A 268 6.10 -0.82 -18.35
N LEU A 269 5.25 -0.22 -19.16
CA LEU A 269 4.64 1.08 -18.92
C LEU A 269 3.12 0.91 -18.87
N HIS A 270 2.53 1.16 -17.72
CA HIS A 270 1.09 1.20 -17.57
C HIS A 270 0.61 2.64 -17.70
N ILE A 271 -0.35 2.88 -18.57
CA ILE A 271 -1.00 4.17 -18.73
C ILE A 271 -2.45 4.00 -18.33
N GLY A 272 -2.91 4.80 -17.42
CA GLY A 272 -4.24 4.72 -16.88
C GLY A 272 -4.84 6.09 -16.60
N PHE A 273 -6.00 6.09 -15.99
CA PHE A 273 -6.66 7.30 -15.56
C PHE A 273 -7.41 7.11 -14.25
N ILE A 274 -7.62 8.22 -13.58
CA ILE A 274 -8.33 8.29 -12.33
C ILE A 274 -9.59 9.11 -12.52
N THR A 275 -10.71 8.56 -12.09
CA THR A 275 -12.00 9.23 -12.15
C THR A 275 -12.86 8.82 -10.96
N ASN A 276 -13.57 9.79 -10.36
CA ASN A 276 -14.48 9.57 -9.24
C ASN A 276 -13.85 8.80 -8.05
N GLY A 277 -12.55 8.93 -7.84
CA GLY A 277 -11.85 8.24 -6.76
C GLY A 277 -11.47 6.78 -7.05
N PHE A 278 -11.43 6.39 -8.34
CA PHE A 278 -11.02 5.06 -8.78
C PHE A 278 -9.97 5.16 -9.89
N ALA A 279 -9.03 4.23 -9.88
CA ALA A 279 -7.96 4.12 -10.86
C ALA A 279 -8.23 2.98 -11.85
N TYR A 280 -7.94 3.21 -13.13
CA TYR A 280 -8.12 2.24 -14.20
C TYR A 280 -6.90 2.18 -15.09
N ASP A 281 -6.37 0.98 -15.34
CA ASP A 281 -5.32 0.76 -16.32
C ASP A 281 -5.92 0.61 -17.72
N ALA A 282 -5.60 1.56 -18.59
CA ALA A 282 -6.09 1.57 -19.97
C ALA A 282 -5.14 0.83 -20.92
N LEU A 283 -3.83 1.02 -20.76
CA LEU A 283 -2.80 0.44 -21.62
C LEU A 283 -1.68 -0.18 -20.79
N LYS A 284 -1.19 -1.32 -21.25
CA LYS A 284 0.05 -1.91 -20.78
C LYS A 284 0.99 -2.05 -21.98
N LEU A 285 2.06 -1.27 -22.01
CA LEU A 285 3.01 -1.17 -23.08
C LEU A 285 4.35 -1.77 -22.65
N ASP A 286 5.08 -2.33 -23.59
CA ASP A 286 6.44 -2.79 -23.35
C ASP A 286 7.46 -1.66 -23.56
N LYS A 287 8.72 -1.93 -23.23
CA LYS A 287 9.83 -0.97 -23.35
C LYS A 287 10.16 -0.51 -24.77
N THR A 288 9.56 -1.11 -25.79
CA THR A 288 9.78 -0.73 -27.20
C THR A 288 8.75 0.28 -27.69
N ALA A 289 7.70 0.55 -26.91
CA ALA A 289 6.68 1.52 -27.26
C ALA A 289 7.28 2.93 -27.27
N VAL A 290 7.10 3.66 -28.37
CA VAL A 290 7.55 5.03 -28.54
C VAL A 290 6.40 6.02 -28.62
N GLU A 291 5.17 5.50 -28.70
CA GLU A 291 3.93 6.29 -28.78
C GLU A 291 2.75 5.50 -28.23
N TYR A 292 1.67 6.18 -27.89
CA TYR A 292 0.42 5.58 -27.43
C TYR A 292 -0.80 6.38 -27.90
N ASN A 293 -1.93 5.70 -28.02
CA ASN A 293 -3.20 6.33 -28.33
C ASN A 293 -3.87 6.92 -27.09
N ARG A 294 -4.36 8.12 -27.21
CA ARG A 294 -5.00 8.88 -26.15
C ARG A 294 -6.33 9.50 -26.57
N PRO A 295 -7.21 9.89 -25.66
CA PRO A 295 -8.43 10.60 -25.98
C PRO A 295 -8.19 11.88 -26.77
N SER A 296 -9.10 12.19 -27.68
CA SER A 296 -9.08 13.43 -28.46
C SER A 296 -9.59 14.64 -27.67
N ALA A 297 -10.36 14.44 -26.62
CA ALA A 297 -10.98 15.48 -25.82
C ALA A 297 -10.33 15.66 -24.45
N THR A 298 -10.40 16.88 -23.91
CA THR A 298 -10.09 17.14 -22.49
C THR A 298 -11.18 16.51 -21.63
N ASN A 299 -10.88 15.39 -21.04
CA ASN A 299 -11.77 14.67 -20.16
C ASN A 299 -11.64 15.17 -18.72
N LYS A 300 -12.56 14.71 -17.87
CA LYS A 300 -12.55 15.01 -16.46
C LYS A 300 -11.61 14.09 -15.68
N GLU A 301 -11.02 13.11 -16.36
CA GLU A 301 -10.12 12.13 -15.80
C GLU A 301 -8.71 12.72 -15.65
N THR A 302 -8.04 12.34 -14.58
CA THR A 302 -6.60 12.56 -14.44
C THR A 302 -5.86 11.36 -15.04
N TRP A 303 -5.07 11.59 -16.08
CA TRP A 303 -4.25 10.55 -16.67
C TRP A 303 -2.93 10.42 -15.93
N VAL A 304 -2.51 9.17 -15.73
CA VAL A 304 -1.31 8.81 -14.98
C VAL A 304 -0.54 7.72 -15.73
N TYR A 305 0.75 7.62 -15.45
CA TYR A 305 1.54 6.48 -15.92
C TYR A 305 2.39 5.90 -14.80
N MET A 306 2.68 4.61 -14.93
CA MET A 306 3.56 3.85 -14.05
C MET A 306 4.57 3.10 -14.92
N ALA A 307 5.84 3.45 -14.77
CA ALA A 307 6.92 2.73 -15.42
C ALA A 307 7.57 1.77 -14.42
N PHE A 308 7.51 0.49 -14.75
CA PHE A 308 8.00 -0.59 -13.90
C PHE A 308 9.26 -1.22 -14.49
N SER A 309 10.28 -1.43 -13.65
CA SER A 309 11.54 -2.05 -14.02
C SER A 309 11.94 -3.11 -13.00
N GLU A 310 12.15 -4.35 -13.46
CA GLU A 310 12.58 -5.47 -12.64
C GLU A 310 14.09 -5.73 -12.81
N ASN A 311 14.81 -5.74 -11.70
CA ASN A 311 16.23 -6.12 -11.62
C ASN A 311 17.17 -5.41 -12.64
N GLN A 312 16.75 -4.27 -13.20
CA GLN A 312 17.46 -3.60 -14.29
C GLN A 312 18.74 -2.90 -13.83
N VAL A 313 18.72 -2.31 -12.64
CA VAL A 313 19.86 -1.59 -12.10
C VAL A 313 20.36 -2.29 -10.85
N ASN A 314 21.49 -2.97 -10.95
CA ASN A 314 22.15 -3.63 -9.83
C ASN A 314 21.26 -4.59 -9.01
N GLY A 315 20.21 -5.15 -9.63
CA GLY A 315 19.23 -6.02 -8.96
C GLY A 315 18.18 -5.26 -8.14
N TRP A 316 17.95 -4.00 -8.44
CA TRP A 316 16.87 -3.20 -7.89
C TRP A 316 15.67 -3.20 -8.82
N ASP A 317 14.51 -3.33 -8.22
CA ASP A 317 13.23 -3.05 -8.86
C ASP A 317 12.90 -1.58 -8.68
N SER A 318 12.24 -0.99 -9.66
CA SER A 318 11.77 0.39 -9.55
C SER A 318 10.38 0.58 -10.13
N LEU A 319 9.62 1.49 -9.55
CA LEU A 319 8.31 1.92 -10.00
C LEU A 319 8.25 3.44 -9.98
N LEU A 320 8.24 4.05 -11.15
CA LEU A 320 8.03 5.49 -11.32
C LEU A 320 6.53 5.75 -11.55
N ASN A 321 5.92 6.56 -10.70
CA ASN A 321 4.54 7.03 -10.87
C ASN A 321 4.54 8.52 -11.16
N GLU A 322 3.84 8.93 -12.22
CA GLU A 322 3.66 10.34 -12.53
C GLU A 322 2.32 10.62 -13.20
N THR A 323 1.85 11.86 -13.05
CA THR A 323 0.71 12.38 -13.79
C THR A 323 1.13 12.77 -15.19
N VAL A 324 0.29 12.42 -16.17
CA VAL A 324 0.51 12.84 -17.56
C VAL A 324 0.28 14.34 -17.67
N SER A 325 1.26 15.05 -18.23
CA SER A 325 1.18 16.50 -18.41
C SER A 325 0.13 16.92 -19.45
N ASP A 326 -0.22 18.20 -19.50
CA ASP A 326 -1.13 18.78 -20.50
C ASP A 326 -0.69 18.55 -21.95
N GLY A 327 0.62 18.32 -22.17
CA GLY A 327 1.20 17.98 -23.48
C GLY A 327 0.95 16.55 -23.92
N TRP A 328 0.54 15.68 -23.00
CA TRP A 328 0.30 14.24 -23.18
C TRP A 328 1.55 13.40 -23.51
N ASP A 329 2.68 14.00 -23.76
CA ASP A 329 3.92 13.26 -23.89
C ASP A 329 4.38 12.75 -22.51
N ILE A 330 4.88 11.53 -22.51
CA ILE A 330 5.40 10.86 -21.30
C ILE A 330 6.92 10.90 -21.36
N ASP A 331 7.56 11.35 -20.29
CA ASP A 331 9.01 11.33 -20.11
C ASP A 331 9.35 10.42 -18.91
N VAL A 332 9.85 9.22 -19.22
CA VAL A 332 10.18 8.24 -18.20
C VAL A 332 11.61 8.49 -17.73
N ASP A 333 11.78 9.38 -16.74
CA ASP A 333 13.07 9.74 -16.15
C ASP A 333 13.00 9.82 -14.60
N PRO A 334 13.49 8.82 -13.89
CA PRO A 334 13.53 8.82 -12.42
C PRO A 334 14.63 9.68 -11.80
N SER A 335 15.52 10.29 -12.63
CA SER A 335 16.73 10.98 -12.14
C SER A 335 16.44 12.18 -11.24
N SER A 336 15.25 12.77 -11.36
CA SER A 336 14.79 13.87 -10.49
C SER A 336 14.50 13.43 -9.06
N TYR A 337 14.26 12.16 -8.84
CA TYR A 337 13.95 11.58 -7.52
C TYR A 337 15.19 11.00 -6.86
N LEU A 338 15.88 10.12 -7.56
CA LEU A 338 17.04 9.39 -7.07
C LEU A 338 17.92 8.97 -8.24
N ASN A 339 19.24 9.06 -8.07
CA ASN A 339 20.14 8.50 -9.07
C ASN A 339 20.22 6.98 -8.94
N ILE A 340 19.31 6.28 -9.65
CA ILE A 340 19.20 4.83 -9.59
C ILE A 340 20.41 4.08 -10.12
N ASP A 341 21.23 4.68 -10.99
CA ASP A 341 22.47 4.06 -11.50
C ASP A 341 23.52 3.86 -10.40
N ASN A 342 23.43 4.64 -9.32
CA ASN A 342 24.33 4.55 -8.18
C ASN A 342 23.84 3.58 -7.10
N LEU A 343 22.65 2.98 -7.25
CA LEU A 343 22.15 2.02 -6.29
C LEU A 343 23.11 0.81 -6.16
N PRO A 344 23.42 0.37 -4.92
CA PRO A 344 24.44 -0.64 -4.71
C PRO A 344 23.99 -2.02 -5.18
N ASN A 345 24.93 -2.82 -5.66
CA ASN A 345 24.72 -4.23 -6.00
C ASN A 345 25.06 -5.19 -4.85
N THR A 346 25.30 -4.66 -3.66
CA THR A 346 25.72 -5.43 -2.48
C THR A 346 24.66 -5.39 -1.38
N LYS A 347 24.73 -6.34 -0.46
CA LYS A 347 23.98 -6.27 0.80
C LYS A 347 24.39 -5.02 1.59
N PRO A 348 23.48 -4.46 2.41
CA PRO A 348 23.83 -3.35 3.30
C PRO A 348 24.93 -3.76 4.28
N SER A 349 25.76 -2.80 4.66
CA SER A 349 26.70 -3.02 5.76
C SER A 349 26.00 -2.88 7.11
N VAL A 350 26.48 -3.63 8.09
CA VAL A 350 26.01 -3.52 9.48
C VAL A 350 27.19 -3.12 10.35
N SER A 351 27.05 -2.01 11.03
CA SER A 351 28.11 -1.44 11.88
C SER A 351 27.56 -1.08 13.27
N THR A 352 28.46 -0.76 14.17
CA THR A 352 28.13 -0.10 15.44
C THR A 352 28.56 1.36 15.35
N GLN A 353 27.68 2.28 15.70
CA GLN A 353 27.96 3.70 15.66
C GLN A 353 27.68 4.35 17.03
N GLY A 354 28.70 4.94 17.63
CA GLY A 354 28.57 5.55 18.96
C GLY A 354 28.17 4.53 20.02
N SER A 355 27.00 4.75 20.62
CA SER A 355 26.40 3.85 21.61
C SER A 355 25.33 2.93 21.03
N ALA A 356 24.99 3.05 19.75
CA ALA A 356 24.05 2.18 19.07
C ALA A 356 24.58 0.76 18.94
N ASP A 357 23.74 -0.25 19.22
CA ASP A 357 24.14 -1.65 19.12
C ASP A 357 24.34 -2.08 17.66
N SER A 358 23.51 -1.59 16.74
CA SER A 358 23.61 -1.90 15.31
C SER A 358 23.04 -0.77 14.46
N VAL A 359 23.72 -0.47 13.37
CA VAL A 359 23.29 0.46 12.34
C VAL A 359 23.38 -0.23 10.98
N ILE A 360 22.30 -0.19 10.22
CA ILE A 360 22.25 -0.66 8.84
C ILE A 360 22.55 0.55 7.93
N ASP A 361 23.59 0.44 7.15
CA ASP A 361 23.94 1.41 6.11
C ASP A 361 23.27 0.99 4.80
N LEU A 362 22.36 1.83 4.31
CA LEU A 362 21.51 1.52 3.16
C LEU A 362 22.24 1.72 1.84
N ASP A 363 23.16 2.69 1.82
CA ASP A 363 23.97 3.06 0.64
C ASP A 363 23.11 3.35 -0.60
N MET A 364 21.95 3.98 -0.40
CA MET A 364 20.98 4.30 -1.45
C MET A 364 21.11 5.72 -1.98
N GLY A 365 21.98 6.52 -1.38
CA GLY A 365 22.16 7.93 -1.72
C GLY A 365 21.09 8.85 -1.14
N LEU A 366 20.39 8.41 -0.10
CA LEU A 366 19.39 9.21 0.61
C LEU A 366 20.07 10.30 1.43
N THR A 367 19.47 11.47 1.47
CA THR A 367 20.01 12.65 2.16
C THR A 367 18.92 13.38 2.93
N SER A 368 19.29 14.34 3.75
CA SER A 368 18.32 15.18 4.48
C SER A 368 17.40 16.03 3.59
N SER A 369 17.67 16.11 2.29
CA SER A 369 16.80 16.73 1.30
C SER A 369 15.91 15.71 0.56
N THR A 370 16.05 14.42 0.83
CA THR A 370 15.18 13.39 0.24
C THR A 370 13.88 13.34 1.02
N GLU A 371 12.78 13.69 0.36
CA GLU A 371 11.44 13.55 0.95
C GLU A 371 10.89 12.15 0.67
N GLY A 372 10.21 11.56 1.64
CA GLY A 372 9.57 10.26 1.48
C GLY A 372 9.75 9.34 2.68
N PHE A 373 9.71 8.02 2.40
CA PHE A 373 9.69 6.99 3.42
C PHE A 373 10.63 5.85 3.05
N THR A 374 11.21 5.21 4.07
CA THR A 374 12.09 4.05 3.90
C THR A 374 11.61 2.91 4.79
N ARG A 375 11.64 1.70 4.25
CA ARG A 375 11.48 0.46 4.99
C ARG A 375 12.73 -0.38 4.83
N VAL A 376 13.26 -0.87 5.94
CA VAL A 376 14.29 -1.89 5.96
C VAL A 376 13.76 -3.09 6.71
N ALA A 377 13.76 -4.24 6.06
CA ALA A 377 13.47 -5.50 6.71
C ALA A 377 14.71 -6.39 6.71
N TYR A 378 14.92 -7.15 7.78
CA TYR A 378 15.92 -8.19 7.80
C TYR A 378 15.36 -9.45 8.46
N PHE A 379 15.93 -10.58 8.03
CA PHE A 379 15.61 -11.89 8.56
C PHE A 379 16.85 -12.49 9.21
N ALA A 380 16.76 -12.83 10.50
CA ALA A 380 17.81 -13.50 11.25
C ALA A 380 17.31 -14.82 11.83
N ALA A 381 18.14 -15.87 11.76
CA ALA A 381 17.80 -17.19 12.27
C ALA A 381 18.92 -17.77 13.14
N SER A 382 18.55 -18.44 14.22
CA SER A 382 19.47 -19.13 15.13
C SER A 382 18.87 -20.45 15.62
N GLY A 383 19.19 -21.55 14.95
CA GLY A 383 18.54 -22.84 15.14
C GLY A 383 17.05 -22.79 14.77
N ASP A 384 16.19 -23.14 15.72
CA ASP A 384 14.73 -23.10 15.54
C ASP A 384 14.13 -21.70 15.77
N TYR A 385 14.93 -20.71 16.12
CA TYR A 385 14.47 -19.35 16.45
C TYR A 385 14.69 -18.43 15.28
N LYS A 386 13.70 -17.56 15.02
CA LYS A 386 13.70 -16.64 13.89
C LYS A 386 13.24 -15.25 14.31
N VAL A 387 13.75 -14.24 13.64
CA VAL A 387 13.32 -12.85 13.78
C VAL A 387 13.16 -12.26 12.39
N THR A 388 12.00 -11.72 12.10
CA THR A 388 11.76 -10.83 10.98
C THR A 388 11.51 -9.44 11.55
N HIS A 389 12.40 -8.51 11.28
CA HIS A 389 12.32 -7.15 11.81
C HIS A 389 12.20 -6.14 10.68
N ARG A 390 11.17 -5.31 10.74
CA ARG A 390 10.86 -4.25 9.78
C ARG A 390 10.95 -2.91 10.48
N ILE A 391 11.71 -1.99 9.91
CA ILE A 391 11.96 -0.66 10.45
C ILE A 391 11.48 0.35 9.43
N PHE A 392 10.54 1.20 9.83
CA PHE A 392 9.93 2.25 9.01
C PHE A 392 10.44 3.61 9.48
N THR A 393 11.04 4.36 8.55
CA THR A 393 11.61 5.69 8.81
C THR A 393 11.25 6.65 7.68
N LYS A 394 11.59 7.94 7.84
CA LYS A 394 11.65 8.86 6.72
C LYS A 394 12.88 8.61 5.87
N SER A 395 12.83 9.00 4.58
CA SER A 395 13.93 8.90 3.61
C SER A 395 14.92 10.07 3.71
N ASP A 396 15.24 10.52 4.91
CA ASP A 396 16.15 11.64 5.17
C ASP A 396 17.56 11.22 5.62
N SER A 397 17.82 9.92 5.63
CA SER A 397 19.10 9.34 6.02
C SER A 397 19.39 8.05 5.29
N ASP A 398 20.64 7.87 4.87
CA ASP A 398 21.14 6.64 4.24
C ASP A 398 21.58 5.56 5.25
N SER A 399 21.18 5.72 6.50
CA SER A 399 21.44 4.74 7.55
C SER A 399 20.27 4.63 8.52
N VAL A 400 20.05 3.43 9.05
CA VAL A 400 18.95 3.13 9.99
C VAL A 400 19.51 2.46 11.24
N VAL A 401 19.21 3.05 12.40
CA VAL A 401 19.49 2.41 13.69
C VAL A 401 18.53 1.26 13.92
N VAL A 402 19.05 0.12 14.32
CA VAL A 402 18.26 -1.07 14.65
C VAL A 402 17.94 -1.07 16.14
N PRO A 403 16.68 -0.89 16.55
CA PRO A 403 16.31 -0.93 17.96
C PRO A 403 16.54 -2.29 18.60
N GLU A 404 16.96 -2.26 19.85
CA GLU A 404 17.20 -3.44 20.67
C GLU A 404 15.91 -4.25 20.85
N LEU A 405 15.93 -5.55 20.50
CA LEU A 405 14.78 -6.43 20.59
C LEU A 405 14.61 -7.02 22.01
N HIS A 406 13.39 -7.38 22.33
CA HIS A 406 13.05 -8.01 23.59
C HIS A 406 13.00 -9.54 23.46
N TYR A 407 14.06 -10.21 23.85
CA TYR A 407 14.21 -11.67 23.70
C TYR A 407 13.71 -12.47 24.92
N TYR A 408 12.64 -12.03 25.58
CA TYR A 408 12.18 -12.57 26.87
C TYR A 408 12.02 -14.10 26.92
N ASN A 409 11.56 -14.72 25.85
CA ASN A 409 11.33 -16.16 25.78
C ASN A 409 12.35 -16.91 24.93
N PHE A 410 13.37 -16.23 24.41
CA PHE A 410 14.38 -16.89 23.61
C PHE A 410 15.55 -17.34 24.48
N PRO A 411 16.11 -18.53 24.28
CA PRO A 411 17.26 -18.97 25.04
C PRO A 411 18.49 -18.08 24.73
N THR A 412 19.26 -17.79 25.74
CA THR A 412 20.46 -16.92 25.62
C THR A 412 21.41 -17.39 24.50
N SER A 413 21.45 -18.69 24.24
CA SER A 413 22.28 -19.27 23.16
C SER A 413 21.80 -18.85 21.76
N ALA A 414 20.50 -18.57 21.57
CA ALA A 414 19.95 -18.14 20.29
C ALA A 414 20.08 -16.62 20.09
N VAL A 415 20.00 -15.83 21.17
CA VAL A 415 19.92 -14.35 21.10
C VAL A 415 21.05 -13.73 20.29
N ASN A 416 22.30 -14.22 20.46
CA ASN A 416 23.42 -13.64 19.73
C ASN A 416 23.36 -13.90 18.22
N GLY A 417 22.78 -15.02 17.80
CA GLY A 417 22.57 -15.32 16.37
C GLY A 417 21.32 -14.68 15.76
N LEU A 418 20.53 -13.97 16.57
CA LEU A 418 19.35 -13.25 16.12
C LEU A 418 19.57 -11.73 16.07
N LYS A 419 20.76 -11.24 16.45
CA LYS A 419 21.15 -9.86 16.22
C LYS A 419 21.43 -9.67 14.74
N VAL A 420 21.02 -8.51 14.20
CA VAL A 420 21.26 -8.18 12.80
C VAL A 420 22.75 -8.30 12.43
N SER A 421 23.02 -8.86 11.27
CA SER A 421 24.36 -9.14 10.75
C SER A 421 24.39 -8.87 9.25
N ALA A 422 25.52 -8.46 8.70
CA ALA A 422 25.70 -8.29 7.25
C ALA A 422 25.50 -9.58 6.43
N SER A 423 25.46 -10.76 7.09
CA SER A 423 25.14 -12.03 6.43
C SER A 423 23.64 -12.30 6.31
N ASP A 424 22.79 -11.55 7.02
CA ASP A 424 21.34 -11.73 6.98
C ASP A 424 20.77 -11.34 5.63
N ASP A 425 19.56 -11.79 5.36
CA ASP A 425 18.81 -11.35 4.19
C ASP A 425 18.10 -10.03 4.50
N PHE A 426 18.18 -9.10 3.55
CA PHE A 426 17.64 -7.76 3.67
C PHE A 426 16.65 -7.47 2.56
N ASN A 427 15.58 -6.77 2.90
CA ASN A 427 14.73 -6.07 1.95
C ASN A 427 14.84 -4.57 2.25
N ARG A 428 15.25 -3.79 1.26
CA ARG A 428 15.34 -2.32 1.32
C ARG A 428 14.32 -1.74 0.35
N THR A 429 13.46 -0.89 0.82
CA THR A 429 12.49 -0.17 -0.01
C THR A 429 12.52 1.31 0.36
N ALA A 430 12.66 2.18 -0.63
CA ALA A 430 12.46 3.61 -0.46
C ALA A 430 11.38 4.10 -1.42
N LEU A 431 10.50 4.94 -0.89
CA LEU A 431 9.57 5.76 -1.65
C LEU A 431 10.09 7.19 -1.58
N VAL A 432 10.49 7.73 -2.72
CA VAL A 432 10.96 9.10 -2.88
C VAL A 432 9.85 9.92 -3.51
N LEU A 433 9.56 11.08 -2.95
CA LEU A 433 8.42 11.92 -3.30
C LEU A 433 8.88 13.20 -3.99
N SER A 434 8.08 13.70 -4.92
CA SER A 434 8.19 15.08 -5.37
C SER A 434 7.64 16.04 -4.31
N ASP A 435 7.99 17.33 -4.41
CA ASP A 435 7.54 18.39 -3.49
C ASP A 435 6.02 18.53 -3.41
N ASP A 436 5.29 18.13 -4.47
CA ASP A 436 3.83 18.22 -4.57
C ASP A 436 3.11 16.94 -4.12
N SER A 437 3.83 15.95 -3.62
CA SER A 437 3.24 14.66 -3.25
C SER A 437 2.37 14.73 -2.00
N ASN A 438 1.24 14.03 -2.03
CA ASN A 438 0.33 13.88 -0.90
C ASN A 438 0.42 12.51 -0.21
N ILE A 439 1.44 11.72 -0.52
CA ILE A 439 1.63 10.41 0.11
C ILE A 439 2.05 10.62 1.57
N ASP A 440 1.38 9.90 2.45
CA ASP A 440 1.64 9.89 3.87
C ASP A 440 2.11 8.49 4.35
N SER A 441 2.43 8.37 5.62
CA SER A 441 2.89 7.11 6.21
C SER A 441 1.88 5.97 6.06
N LYS A 442 0.57 6.26 6.03
CA LYS A 442 -0.48 5.26 5.87
C LYS A 442 -0.52 4.71 4.45
N VAL A 443 -0.42 5.59 3.45
CA VAL A 443 -0.33 5.19 2.05
C VAL A 443 0.93 4.36 1.81
N PHE A 444 2.08 4.78 2.36
CA PHE A 444 3.32 4.00 2.26
C PHE A 444 3.17 2.60 2.89
N MET A 445 2.56 2.50 4.06
CA MET A 445 2.31 1.20 4.70
C MET A 445 1.38 0.30 3.88
N SER A 446 0.46 0.87 3.10
CA SER A 446 -0.46 0.09 2.28
C SER A 446 0.21 -0.63 1.12
N PHE A 447 1.41 -0.22 0.69
CA PHE A 447 2.22 -0.99 -0.26
C PHE A 447 2.55 -2.41 0.21
N PHE A 448 2.65 -2.59 1.53
CA PHE A 448 2.99 -3.88 2.13
C PHE A 448 1.74 -4.60 2.64
N SER A 449 0.55 -4.10 2.28
CA SER A 449 -0.73 -4.69 2.64
C SER A 449 -1.18 -5.63 1.53
N ASN A 450 -1.83 -6.73 1.88
CA ASN A 450 -2.53 -7.64 0.96
C ASN A 450 -1.68 -8.34 -0.13
N GLY A 451 -0.34 -8.37 -0.01
CA GLY A 451 0.51 -9.25 -0.84
C GLY A 451 0.62 -8.93 -2.33
N GLU A 452 0.06 -7.83 -2.83
CA GLU A 452 0.13 -7.46 -4.25
C GLU A 452 1.27 -6.51 -4.64
N ALA A 453 1.95 -5.91 -3.70
CA ALA A 453 3.16 -5.18 -4.04
C ALA A 453 4.23 -6.20 -4.45
N SER A 454 4.53 -6.26 -5.73
CA SER A 454 5.63 -6.92 -6.47
C SER A 454 6.87 -7.37 -5.66
N GLU A 455 6.68 -7.96 -4.50
CA GLU A 455 7.74 -8.62 -3.77
C GLU A 455 7.83 -10.07 -4.24
N PRO A 456 8.96 -10.48 -4.84
CA PRO A 456 9.19 -11.88 -5.11
C PRO A 456 9.22 -12.63 -3.76
N GLU A 457 8.22 -13.49 -3.57
CA GLU A 457 8.23 -14.67 -2.68
C GLU A 457 8.90 -14.54 -1.30
N LEU A 458 8.82 -13.41 -0.62
CA LEU A 458 9.05 -13.40 0.81
C LEU A 458 7.75 -13.83 1.48
N ASP A 459 7.72 -15.11 1.84
CA ASP A 459 6.76 -15.74 2.72
C ASP A 459 5.44 -14.94 2.87
N GLU A 460 4.30 -15.49 2.61
CA GLU A 460 2.93 -14.94 2.61
C GLU A 460 2.56 -14.02 3.80
N ASP A 461 3.51 -13.24 4.27
CA ASP A 461 3.46 -12.43 5.47
C ASP A 461 3.00 -11.02 5.14
N LEU A 462 1.77 -10.77 5.47
CA LEU A 462 1.16 -9.44 5.48
C LEU A 462 1.98 -8.50 6.36
N ASP A 463 2.81 -7.68 5.73
CA ASP A 463 3.79 -6.82 6.39
C ASP A 463 3.26 -5.43 6.71
N GLY A 464 2.22 -5.00 5.99
CA GLY A 464 1.64 -3.68 6.12
C GLY A 464 0.47 -3.60 7.09
N ILE A 465 -0.22 -2.49 7.01
CA ILE A 465 -1.50 -2.31 7.71
C ILE A 465 -2.60 -3.08 6.98
N ILE A 466 -3.57 -3.57 7.73
CA ILE A 466 -4.79 -4.11 7.16
C ILE A 466 -5.64 -2.93 6.69
N THR A 467 -5.92 -2.89 5.39
CA THR A 467 -6.87 -1.95 4.79
C THR A 467 -8.08 -2.71 4.26
N SER A 468 -9.27 -2.13 4.37
CA SER A 468 -10.42 -2.67 3.64
C SER A 468 -10.18 -2.45 2.13
N GLU A 469 -10.82 -3.27 1.30
CA GLU A 469 -10.72 -3.14 -0.15
C GLU A 469 -10.93 -1.70 -0.64
N LYS A 470 -11.98 -1.03 -0.16
CA LYS A 470 -12.22 0.37 -0.48
C LYS A 470 -11.07 1.30 -0.06
N GLU A 471 -10.53 1.11 1.13
CA GLU A 471 -9.43 1.92 1.65
C GLU A 471 -8.13 1.65 0.88
N GLY A 472 -7.89 0.40 0.49
CA GLY A 472 -6.79 0.03 -0.39
C GLY A 472 -6.85 0.75 -1.73
N LEU A 473 -8.03 0.80 -2.34
CA LEU A 473 -8.26 1.53 -3.59
C LEU A 473 -8.07 3.06 -3.43
N GLU A 474 -8.51 3.65 -2.33
CA GLU A 474 -8.29 5.06 -2.03
C GLU A 474 -6.78 5.36 -1.87
N ASN A 475 -6.03 4.47 -1.26
CA ASN A 475 -4.58 4.58 -1.13
C ASN A 475 -3.88 4.43 -2.49
N GLU A 476 -4.33 3.49 -3.33
CA GLU A 476 -3.82 3.33 -4.69
C GLU A 476 -4.04 4.58 -5.54
N VAL A 477 -5.23 5.16 -5.49
CA VAL A 477 -5.52 6.44 -6.16
C VAL A 477 -4.58 7.54 -5.68
N THR A 478 -4.37 7.64 -4.37
CA THR A 478 -3.45 8.63 -3.80
C THR A 478 -2.02 8.43 -4.31
N LEU A 479 -1.57 7.18 -4.35
CA LEU A 479 -0.26 6.83 -4.89
C LEU A 479 -0.13 7.26 -6.35
N ARG A 480 -1.05 6.82 -7.20
CA ARG A 480 -1.03 7.08 -8.64
C ARG A 480 -1.15 8.55 -9.01
N THR A 481 -1.79 9.38 -8.16
CA THR A 481 -1.90 10.84 -8.36
C THR A 481 -0.74 11.63 -7.78
N SER A 482 0.15 10.96 -7.06
CA SER A 482 1.30 11.60 -6.42
C SER A 482 2.57 11.20 -7.14
N ASN A 483 3.26 12.15 -7.75
CA ASN A 483 4.51 11.93 -8.44
C ASN A 483 5.54 11.34 -7.47
N SER A 484 6.07 10.15 -7.77
CA SER A 484 6.93 9.40 -6.85
C SER A 484 7.75 8.32 -7.55
N LEU A 485 8.86 7.94 -6.91
CA LEU A 485 9.69 6.81 -7.27
C LEU A 485 9.78 5.82 -6.11
N VAL A 486 9.41 4.58 -6.34
CA VAL A 486 9.70 3.47 -5.43
C VAL A 486 10.91 2.71 -5.96
N VAL A 487 11.87 2.41 -5.10
CA VAL A 487 12.95 1.46 -5.39
C VAL A 487 12.98 0.39 -4.31
N SER A 488 13.16 -0.86 -4.72
CA SER A 488 13.15 -1.99 -3.81
C SER A 488 14.20 -3.03 -4.20
N ARG A 489 14.82 -3.66 -3.22
CA ARG A 489 15.75 -4.76 -3.45
C ARG A 489 15.72 -5.77 -2.31
N PHE A 490 15.61 -7.02 -2.69
CA PHE A 490 15.87 -8.17 -1.82
C PHE A 490 17.30 -8.70 -2.00
N ASN A 491 18.04 -8.98 -0.90
CA ASN A 491 19.43 -9.45 -0.90
C ASN A 491 19.63 -10.64 0.02
#